data_687492e035c95e4b1d3ee07e0016c51a
#
_entry.id   687492e035c95e4b1d3ee07e0016c51a
#
_cell.length_a   1.000
_cell.length_b   1.000
_cell.length_c   1.000
_cell.angle_alpha   90.00
_cell.angle_beta   90.00
_cell.angle_gamma   90.00
#
_symmetry.space_group_name_H-M   'P 1'
#
loop_
_entity.id
_entity.type
_entity.pdbx_description
1 polymer ?
#
loop_
_entity_poly.entity_id
_entity_poly.type
_entity_poly.pdbx_seq_one_letter_code
_entity_poly.pdbx_strand_id
1 'polypeptide(L)'
;RVKLLVQNQDEMIKSGRLDRRYNGITDCFRRTIADEGVMSLWRGNTANVIRYFPTQALNFAFRDRFKAMFGYKKERDGYAKWMAGNLASGGAAGATSLLFVYSLDYARTRLANDAKSAKKGGERQFNGLVDVYRKTLASDGIAGLYRGFGPSVAGIIVYRGLYFGMYDSIKPVVLVGNLADNFLASFALGWCVTT
;
A
#
# COMPACT_ATOMS: atom_id res chain seq x y z
N ARG A 1 1.73 10.25 -6.29
CA ARG A 1 2.93 10.19 -7.13
C ARG A 1 4.15 10.85 -6.48
N VAL A 2 4.04 12.07 -5.99
CA VAL A 2 5.16 12.83 -5.39
C VAL A 2 5.87 12.02 -4.30
N LYS A 3 5.14 11.43 -3.35
CA LYS A 3 5.72 10.56 -2.31
C LYS A 3 6.59 9.44 -2.90
N LEU A 4 6.09 8.75 -3.92
CA LEU A 4 6.81 7.64 -4.57
C LEU A 4 8.06 8.12 -5.32
N LEU A 5 8.01 9.28 -5.97
CA LEU A 5 9.17 9.87 -6.64
C LEU A 5 10.27 10.25 -5.63
N VAL A 6 9.90 10.86 -4.50
CA VAL A 6 10.86 11.23 -3.46
C VAL A 6 11.46 9.97 -2.79
N GLN A 7 10.66 8.94 -2.54
CA GLN A 7 11.17 7.69 -1.94
C GLN A 7 12.12 6.92 -2.85
N ASN A 8 11.87 6.92 -4.15
CA ASN A 8 12.67 6.15 -5.12
C ASN A 8 13.70 7.00 -5.88
N GLN A 9 13.95 8.24 -5.47
CA GLN A 9 14.83 9.17 -6.19
C GLN A 9 16.27 8.64 -6.36
N ASP A 10 16.80 7.93 -5.37
CA ASP A 10 18.16 7.39 -5.43
C ASP A 10 18.31 6.31 -6.51
N GLU A 11 17.34 5.41 -6.64
CA GLU A 11 17.29 4.44 -7.72
C GLU A 11 17.08 5.09 -9.09
N MET A 12 16.31 6.17 -9.14
CA MET A 12 16.09 6.95 -10.36
C MET A 12 17.37 7.65 -10.82
N ILE A 13 18.18 8.15 -9.90
CA ILE A 13 19.51 8.75 -10.20
C ILE A 13 20.47 7.66 -10.69
N LYS A 14 20.57 6.53 -9.99
CA LYS A 14 21.43 5.39 -10.41
C LYS A 14 21.06 4.87 -11.80
N SER A 15 19.77 4.83 -12.12
CA SER A 15 19.28 4.40 -13.44
C SER A 15 19.34 5.49 -14.51
N GLY A 16 19.84 6.69 -14.20
CA GLY A 16 19.94 7.81 -15.12
C GLY A 16 18.63 8.45 -15.53
N ARG A 17 17.54 8.22 -14.77
CA ARG A 17 16.21 8.79 -15.03
C ARG A 17 16.02 10.15 -14.39
N LEU A 18 16.77 10.44 -13.34
CA LEU A 18 16.73 11.70 -12.61
C LEU A 18 18.14 12.28 -12.57
N ASP A 19 18.32 13.54 -12.95
CA ASP A 19 19.64 14.17 -13.00
C ASP A 19 20.12 14.58 -11.61
N ARG A 20 19.22 15.06 -10.76
CA ARG A 20 19.55 15.51 -9.40
C ARG A 20 18.44 15.17 -8.42
N ARG A 21 18.81 14.98 -7.16
CA ARG A 21 17.86 14.78 -6.06
C ARG A 21 16.82 15.90 -5.97
N TYR A 22 15.65 15.53 -5.45
CA TYR A 22 14.65 16.49 -5.02
C TYR A 22 14.99 17.00 -3.62
N ASN A 23 14.92 18.32 -3.41
CA ASN A 23 15.14 18.96 -2.10
C ASN A 23 13.91 18.87 -1.18
N GLY A 24 13.06 17.89 -1.37
CA GLY A 24 11.86 17.65 -0.59
C GLY A 24 10.60 17.54 -1.44
N ILE A 25 9.46 17.49 -0.77
CA ILE A 25 8.15 17.27 -1.40
C ILE A 25 7.77 18.46 -2.32
N THR A 26 8.02 19.69 -1.87
CA THR A 26 7.66 20.91 -2.61
C THR A 26 8.48 21.05 -3.89
N ASP A 27 9.77 20.77 -3.84
CA ASP A 27 10.65 20.80 -5.02
C ASP A 27 10.25 19.71 -6.03
N CYS A 28 9.99 18.51 -5.55
CA CYS A 28 9.51 17.41 -6.39
C CYS A 28 8.17 17.76 -7.07
N PHE A 29 7.23 18.34 -6.33
CA PHE A 29 5.95 18.77 -6.85
C PHE A 29 6.10 19.83 -7.95
N ARG A 30 6.87 20.89 -7.68
CA ARG A 30 7.11 21.99 -8.63
C ARG A 30 7.81 21.50 -9.89
N ARG A 31 8.87 20.70 -9.77
CA ARG A 31 9.60 20.14 -10.90
C ARG A 31 8.75 19.19 -11.73
N THR A 32 7.99 18.30 -11.07
CA THR A 32 7.09 17.38 -11.78
C THR A 32 6.05 18.12 -12.61
N ILE A 33 5.48 19.22 -12.09
CA ILE A 33 4.53 20.04 -12.84
C ILE A 33 5.22 20.79 -14.00
N ALA A 34 6.41 21.34 -13.76
CA ALA A 34 7.14 22.07 -14.79
C ALA A 34 7.57 21.15 -15.94
N ASP A 35 8.07 19.97 -15.64
CA ASP A 35 8.65 19.04 -16.63
C ASP A 35 7.58 18.19 -17.35
N GLU A 36 6.53 17.80 -16.65
CA GLU A 36 5.55 16.83 -17.15
C GLU A 36 4.09 17.35 -17.21
N GLY A 37 3.83 18.53 -16.63
CA GLY A 37 2.49 19.11 -16.51
C GLY A 37 1.68 18.61 -15.33
N VAL A 38 0.57 19.31 -15.00
CA VAL A 38 -0.27 19.02 -13.83
C VAL A 38 -0.90 17.62 -13.87
N MET A 39 -1.35 17.16 -15.05
CA MET A 39 -1.96 15.83 -15.23
C MET A 39 -1.03 14.67 -14.90
N SER A 40 0.28 14.91 -14.93
CA SER A 40 1.27 13.90 -14.56
C SER A 40 1.17 13.47 -13.09
N LEU A 41 0.63 14.30 -12.22
CA LEU A 41 0.43 13.98 -10.80
C LEU A 41 -0.53 12.79 -10.58
N TRP A 42 -1.49 12.61 -11.50
CA TRP A 42 -2.44 11.49 -11.47
C TRP A 42 -1.94 10.21 -12.17
N ARG A 43 -0.70 10.22 -12.67
CA ARG A 43 -0.12 9.06 -13.34
C ARG A 43 -0.05 7.85 -12.39
N GLY A 44 -0.60 6.73 -12.82
CA GLY A 44 -0.74 5.51 -12.00
C GLY A 44 -2.01 5.48 -11.13
N ASN A 45 -2.78 6.58 -11.05
CA ASN A 45 -4.00 6.59 -10.25
C ASN A 45 -5.11 5.70 -10.83
N THR A 46 -5.18 5.56 -12.15
CA THR A 46 -6.14 4.65 -12.81
C THR A 46 -5.98 3.21 -12.30
N ALA A 47 -4.74 2.71 -12.22
CA ALA A 47 -4.46 1.39 -11.65
C ALA A 47 -4.89 1.30 -10.17
N ASN A 48 -4.75 2.38 -9.41
CA ASN A 48 -5.17 2.44 -8.02
C ASN A 48 -6.70 2.35 -7.88
N VAL A 49 -7.44 3.05 -8.72
CA VAL A 49 -8.92 3.03 -8.72
C VAL A 49 -9.43 1.64 -9.12
N ILE A 50 -8.90 1.08 -10.21
CA ILE A 50 -9.26 -0.27 -10.68
C ILE A 50 -8.97 -1.32 -9.60
N ARG A 51 -7.85 -1.19 -8.89
CA ARG A 51 -7.46 -2.12 -7.81
C ARG A 51 -8.40 -2.07 -6.61
N TYR A 52 -8.97 -0.91 -6.30
CA TYR A 52 -9.76 -0.71 -5.10
C TYR A 52 -10.96 -1.66 -5.01
N PHE A 53 -11.71 -1.81 -6.10
CA PHE A 53 -12.89 -2.67 -6.13
C PHE A 53 -12.57 -4.15 -5.89
N PRO A 54 -11.66 -4.81 -6.65
CA PRO A 54 -11.31 -6.20 -6.41
C PRO A 54 -10.72 -6.42 -5.00
N THR A 55 -9.90 -5.47 -4.50
CA THR A 55 -9.31 -5.57 -3.18
C THR A 55 -10.37 -5.60 -2.09
N GLN A 56 -11.37 -4.73 -2.16
CA GLN A 56 -12.44 -4.70 -1.18
C GLN A 56 -13.33 -5.95 -1.25
N ALA A 57 -13.74 -6.34 -2.46
CA ALA A 57 -14.55 -7.53 -2.67
C ALA A 57 -13.87 -8.80 -2.12
N LEU A 58 -12.59 -8.99 -2.43
CA LEU A 58 -11.81 -10.13 -1.96
C LEU A 58 -11.56 -10.07 -0.44
N ASN A 59 -11.28 -8.89 0.11
CA ASN A 59 -11.11 -8.72 1.55
C ASN A 59 -12.37 -9.12 2.33
N PHE A 60 -13.55 -8.70 1.88
CA PHE A 60 -14.81 -9.08 2.50
C PHE A 60 -15.05 -10.60 2.38
N ALA A 61 -14.93 -11.15 1.17
CA ALA A 61 -15.18 -12.58 0.93
C ALA A 61 -14.25 -13.49 1.75
N PHE A 62 -12.94 -13.16 1.77
CA PHE A 62 -11.96 -13.97 2.50
C PHE A 62 -11.99 -13.73 4.01
N ARG A 63 -12.27 -12.51 4.46
CA ARG A 63 -12.37 -12.20 5.88
C ARG A 63 -13.42 -13.04 6.58
N ASP A 64 -14.60 -13.15 6.00
CA ASP A 64 -15.70 -13.92 6.61
C ASP A 64 -15.39 -15.41 6.63
N ARG A 65 -14.78 -15.92 5.57
CA ARG A 65 -14.33 -17.33 5.52
C ARG A 65 -13.26 -17.62 6.56
N PHE A 66 -12.22 -16.82 6.64
CA PHE A 66 -11.14 -17.02 7.62
C PHE A 66 -11.60 -16.76 9.04
N LYS A 67 -12.51 -15.80 9.26
CA LYS A 67 -13.11 -15.58 10.58
C LYS A 67 -13.94 -16.78 11.03
N ALA A 68 -14.64 -17.45 10.14
CA ALA A 68 -15.35 -18.69 10.44
C ALA A 68 -14.37 -19.84 10.78
N MET A 69 -13.22 -19.93 10.10
CA MET A 69 -12.20 -20.95 10.37
C MET A 69 -11.46 -20.72 11.71
N PHE A 70 -11.14 -19.47 12.03
CA PHE A 70 -10.43 -19.06 13.25
C PHE A 70 -11.37 -18.58 14.36
N GLY A 71 -12.62 -19.03 14.38
CA GLY A 71 -13.75 -18.55 15.17
C GLY A 71 -13.61 -18.62 16.69
N TYR A 72 -12.54 -18.05 17.24
CA TYR A 72 -12.36 -17.92 18.69
C TYR A 72 -13.31 -16.86 19.27
N LYS A 73 -14.01 -17.21 20.34
CA LYS A 73 -14.87 -16.31 21.09
C LYS A 73 -14.13 -15.77 22.30
N LYS A 74 -14.15 -14.45 22.49
CA LYS A 74 -13.47 -13.75 23.60
C LYS A 74 -13.87 -14.32 24.97
N GLU A 75 -15.16 -14.68 25.14
CA GLU A 75 -15.73 -15.17 26.38
C GLU A 75 -15.32 -16.62 26.70
N ARG A 76 -15.05 -17.46 25.68
CA ARG A 76 -14.74 -18.89 25.87
C ARG A 76 -13.23 -19.17 25.84
N ASP A 77 -12.50 -18.50 24.96
CA ASP A 77 -11.12 -18.87 24.61
C ASP A 77 -10.08 -17.88 25.17
N GLY A 78 -10.54 -16.78 25.80
CA GLY A 78 -9.71 -15.73 26.35
C GLY A 78 -9.31 -14.67 25.34
N TYR A 79 -8.94 -13.48 25.84
CA TYR A 79 -8.61 -12.29 25.03
C TYR A 79 -7.44 -12.55 24.06
N ALA A 80 -6.39 -13.20 24.53
CA ALA A 80 -5.18 -13.45 23.72
C ALA A 80 -5.46 -14.35 22.51
N LYS A 81 -6.21 -15.44 22.68
CA LYS A 81 -6.59 -16.35 21.59
C LYS A 81 -7.55 -15.70 20.61
N TRP A 82 -8.52 -14.96 21.12
CA TRP A 82 -9.46 -14.18 20.30
C TRP A 82 -8.71 -13.15 19.45
N MET A 83 -7.78 -12.41 20.06
CA MET A 83 -6.96 -11.42 19.35
C MET A 83 -6.07 -12.07 18.29
N ALA A 84 -5.37 -13.16 18.64
CA ALA A 84 -4.55 -13.91 17.70
C ALA A 84 -5.37 -14.46 16.52
N GLY A 85 -6.58 -14.94 16.77
CA GLY A 85 -7.50 -15.40 15.73
C GLY A 85 -7.97 -14.29 14.79
N ASN A 86 -8.32 -13.11 15.32
CA ASN A 86 -8.67 -11.96 14.51
C ASN A 86 -7.48 -11.47 13.66
N LEU A 87 -6.28 -11.46 14.24
CA LEU A 87 -5.05 -11.08 13.57
C LEU A 87 -4.71 -12.07 12.45
N ALA A 88 -4.78 -13.38 12.73
CA ALA A 88 -4.52 -14.43 11.77
C ALA A 88 -5.55 -14.41 10.62
N SER A 89 -6.85 -14.25 10.93
CA SER A 89 -7.90 -14.18 9.90
C SER A 89 -7.76 -12.93 9.02
N GLY A 90 -7.47 -11.77 9.62
CA GLY A 90 -7.22 -10.52 8.90
C GLY A 90 -5.96 -10.57 8.05
N GLY A 91 -4.88 -11.14 8.59
CA GLY A 91 -3.62 -11.34 7.88
C GLY A 91 -3.76 -12.30 6.70
N ALA A 92 -4.41 -13.45 6.92
CA ALA A 92 -4.67 -14.43 5.87
C ALA A 92 -5.57 -13.88 4.76
N ALA A 93 -6.64 -13.17 5.11
CA ALA A 93 -7.52 -12.51 4.14
C ALA A 93 -6.77 -11.45 3.32
N GLY A 94 -5.95 -10.63 4.00
CA GLY A 94 -5.13 -9.61 3.34
C GLY A 94 -4.08 -10.21 2.41
N ALA A 95 -3.37 -11.25 2.84
CA ALA A 95 -2.37 -11.94 2.02
C ALA A 95 -2.99 -12.61 0.79
N THR A 96 -4.15 -13.29 0.97
CA THR A 96 -4.87 -13.93 -0.13
C THR A 96 -5.39 -12.89 -1.12
N SER A 97 -6.00 -11.80 -0.64
CA SER A 97 -6.43 -10.69 -1.50
C SER A 97 -5.26 -10.09 -2.27
N LEU A 98 -4.12 -9.90 -1.60
CA LEU A 98 -2.92 -9.36 -2.22
C LEU A 98 -2.40 -10.28 -3.34
N LEU A 99 -2.48 -11.61 -3.18
CA LEU A 99 -2.06 -12.56 -4.22
C LEU A 99 -2.76 -12.27 -5.56
N PHE A 100 -4.05 -11.93 -5.54
CA PHE A 100 -4.81 -11.60 -6.75
C PHE A 100 -4.57 -10.19 -7.27
N VAL A 101 -4.34 -9.23 -6.38
CA VAL A 101 -4.31 -7.80 -6.73
C VAL A 101 -2.88 -7.25 -6.87
N TYR A 102 -1.87 -8.03 -6.47
CA TYR A 102 -0.47 -7.59 -6.45
C TYR A 102 0.06 -7.12 -7.80
N SER A 103 -0.36 -7.77 -8.88
CA SER A 103 0.04 -7.36 -10.23
C SER A 103 -0.39 -5.93 -10.57
N LEU A 104 -1.56 -5.49 -10.07
CA LEU A 104 -2.02 -4.10 -10.21
C LEU A 104 -1.22 -3.13 -9.33
N ASP A 105 -0.80 -3.56 -8.13
CA ASP A 105 0.09 -2.78 -7.26
C ASP A 105 1.46 -2.57 -7.89
N TYR A 106 2.02 -3.62 -8.45
CA TYR A 106 3.26 -3.56 -9.21
C TYR A 106 3.16 -2.57 -10.37
N ALA A 107 2.13 -2.71 -11.22
CA ALA A 107 1.93 -1.84 -12.36
C ALA A 107 1.71 -0.36 -11.96
N ARG A 108 0.94 -0.11 -10.88
CA ARG A 108 0.76 1.23 -10.30
C ARG A 108 2.10 1.84 -9.87
N THR A 109 2.91 1.09 -9.16
CA THR A 109 4.20 1.57 -8.65
C THR A 109 5.15 1.89 -9.80
N ARG A 110 5.19 1.04 -10.82
CA ARG A 110 5.98 1.28 -12.03
C ARG A 110 5.54 2.56 -12.76
N LEU A 111 4.24 2.74 -12.97
CA LEU A 111 3.70 3.95 -13.61
C LEU A 111 3.93 5.22 -12.79
N ALA A 112 3.77 5.14 -11.48
CA ALA A 112 3.96 6.30 -10.60
C ALA A 112 5.43 6.76 -10.55
N ASN A 113 6.37 5.82 -10.64
CA ASN A 113 7.80 6.09 -10.66
C ASN A 113 8.37 6.37 -12.06
N ASP A 114 7.57 6.21 -13.11
CA ASP A 114 7.98 6.49 -14.48
C ASP A 114 7.98 8.00 -14.75
N ALA A 115 9.10 8.65 -14.46
CA ALA A 115 9.35 10.05 -14.83
C ALA A 115 9.90 10.13 -16.25
N LYS A 116 9.71 11.28 -16.91
CA LYS A 116 10.37 11.57 -18.19
C LYS A 116 11.88 11.54 -17.98
N SER A 117 12.58 10.75 -18.78
CA SER A 117 14.03 10.65 -18.68
C SER A 117 14.69 11.90 -19.26
N ALA A 118 15.47 12.62 -18.45
CA ALA A 118 16.24 13.76 -18.92
C ALA A 118 17.31 13.39 -19.96
N LYS A 119 17.90 12.18 -19.83
CA LYS A 119 18.98 11.71 -20.71
C LYS A 119 18.51 11.08 -22.03
N LYS A 120 17.23 10.67 -22.14
CA LYS A 120 16.67 10.01 -23.32
C LYS A 120 15.65 10.85 -24.07
N GLY A 121 15.89 12.16 -24.22
CA GLY A 121 15.02 13.04 -24.99
C GLY A 121 13.59 13.19 -24.48
N GLY A 122 13.35 12.93 -23.19
CA GLY A 122 12.03 13.04 -22.58
C GLY A 122 11.10 11.83 -22.81
N GLU A 123 11.62 10.73 -23.33
CA GLU A 123 10.82 9.51 -23.51
C GLU A 123 10.48 8.84 -22.18
N ARG A 124 9.24 8.35 -22.08
CA ARG A 124 8.75 7.57 -20.96
C ARG A 124 9.00 6.08 -21.19
N GLN A 125 9.21 5.35 -20.10
CA GLN A 125 9.39 3.91 -20.18
C GLN A 125 8.08 3.18 -20.51
N PHE A 126 6.95 3.69 -20.00
CA PHE A 126 5.65 3.06 -20.14
C PHE A 126 4.59 4.07 -20.63
N ASN A 127 3.80 3.67 -21.61
CA ASN A 127 2.71 4.49 -22.17
C ASN A 127 1.37 4.30 -21.43
N GLY A 128 1.29 3.36 -20.49
CA GLY A 128 0.08 3.10 -19.72
C GLY A 128 0.12 1.76 -19.01
N LEU A 129 -0.99 1.38 -18.39
CA LEU A 129 -1.11 0.16 -17.61
C LEU A 129 -0.84 -1.10 -18.45
N VAL A 130 -1.46 -1.19 -19.64
CA VAL A 130 -1.30 -2.33 -20.56
C VAL A 130 0.15 -2.49 -21.02
N ASP A 131 0.83 -1.38 -21.30
CA ASP A 131 2.22 -1.39 -21.73
C ASP A 131 3.17 -1.88 -20.64
N VAL A 132 2.87 -1.57 -19.36
CA VAL A 132 3.61 -2.13 -18.21
C VAL A 132 3.50 -3.65 -18.19
N TYR A 133 2.29 -4.19 -18.30
CA TYR A 133 2.09 -5.64 -18.33
C TYR A 133 2.80 -6.29 -19.53
N ARG A 134 2.61 -5.74 -20.72
CA ARG A 134 3.22 -6.27 -21.96
C ARG A 134 4.74 -6.31 -21.85
N LYS A 135 5.36 -5.22 -21.43
CA LYS A 135 6.83 -5.12 -21.30
C LYS A 135 7.36 -6.00 -20.18
N THR A 136 6.69 -6.06 -19.03
CA THR A 136 7.13 -6.91 -17.91
C THR A 136 6.99 -8.40 -18.24
N LEU A 137 5.89 -8.81 -18.90
CA LEU A 137 5.72 -10.20 -19.32
C LEU A 137 6.75 -10.60 -20.39
N ALA A 138 7.12 -9.69 -21.27
CA ALA A 138 8.13 -9.94 -22.29
C ALA A 138 9.56 -10.03 -21.71
N SER A 139 9.88 -9.27 -20.66
CA SER A 139 11.23 -9.24 -20.04
C SER A 139 11.42 -10.29 -18.95
N ASP A 140 10.49 -10.33 -17.97
CA ASP A 140 10.65 -11.08 -16.72
C ASP A 140 9.59 -12.19 -16.55
N GLY A 141 8.66 -12.32 -17.49
CA GLY A 141 7.56 -13.26 -17.41
C GLY A 141 6.57 -12.93 -16.29
N ILE A 142 5.76 -13.93 -15.89
CA ILE A 142 4.77 -13.78 -14.81
C ILE A 142 5.45 -13.50 -13.47
N ALA A 143 6.62 -14.09 -13.21
CA ALA A 143 7.39 -13.88 -11.99
C ALA A 143 7.79 -12.40 -11.79
N GLY A 144 7.99 -11.66 -12.86
CA GLY A 144 8.28 -10.23 -12.84
C GLY A 144 7.16 -9.39 -12.24
N LEU A 145 5.91 -9.79 -12.48
CA LEU A 145 4.73 -9.09 -11.94
C LEU A 145 4.58 -9.27 -10.42
N TYR A 146 5.17 -10.32 -9.85
CA TYR A 146 5.15 -10.63 -8.42
C TYR A 146 6.47 -10.28 -7.70
N ARG A 147 7.34 -9.53 -8.36
CA ARG A 147 8.61 -9.06 -7.77
C ARG A 147 8.33 -8.18 -6.56
N GLY A 148 8.84 -8.58 -5.38
CA GLY A 148 8.58 -7.90 -4.11
C GLY A 148 7.31 -8.35 -3.36
N PHE A 149 6.62 -9.39 -3.83
CA PHE A 149 5.43 -9.92 -3.17
C PHE A 149 5.70 -10.38 -1.73
N GLY A 150 6.79 -11.13 -1.49
CA GLY A 150 7.16 -11.62 -0.16
C GLY A 150 7.31 -10.50 0.89
N PRO A 151 8.19 -9.52 0.66
CA PRO A 151 8.31 -8.34 1.54
C PRO A 151 7.00 -7.58 1.73
N SER A 152 6.15 -7.47 0.70
CA SER A 152 4.87 -6.78 0.80
C SER A 152 3.88 -7.52 1.70
N VAL A 153 3.80 -8.85 1.60
CA VAL A 153 2.98 -9.67 2.50
C VAL A 153 3.46 -9.57 3.94
N ALA A 154 4.77 -9.72 4.16
CA ALA A 154 5.37 -9.56 5.48
C ALA A 154 5.06 -8.17 6.08
N GLY A 155 5.21 -7.11 5.28
CA GLY A 155 4.88 -5.75 5.69
C GLY A 155 3.41 -5.58 6.08
N ILE A 156 2.47 -6.16 5.36
CA ILE A 156 1.04 -6.10 5.69
C ILE A 156 0.74 -6.84 7.00
N ILE A 157 1.32 -8.01 7.21
CA ILE A 157 1.12 -8.79 8.43
C ILE A 157 1.65 -8.02 9.65
N VAL A 158 2.87 -7.50 9.56
CA VAL A 158 3.49 -6.71 10.62
C VAL A 158 2.70 -5.43 10.88
N TYR A 159 2.33 -4.68 9.83
CA TYR A 159 1.56 -3.45 9.96
C TYR A 159 0.21 -3.70 10.65
N ARG A 160 -0.54 -4.72 10.22
CA ARG A 160 -1.83 -5.07 10.85
C ARG A 160 -1.64 -5.54 12.29
N GLY A 161 -0.60 -6.34 12.54
CA GLY A 161 -0.27 -6.81 13.88
C GLY A 161 0.03 -5.67 14.84
N LEU A 162 0.90 -4.76 14.44
CA LEU A 162 1.25 -3.59 15.24
C LEU A 162 0.04 -2.65 15.43
N TYR A 163 -0.68 -2.36 14.35
CA TYR A 163 -1.84 -1.47 14.41
C TYR A 163 -2.91 -1.98 15.38
N PHE A 164 -3.36 -3.22 15.22
CA PHE A 164 -4.38 -3.78 16.09
C PHE A 164 -3.86 -4.03 17.51
N GLY A 165 -2.63 -4.54 17.64
CA GLY A 165 -2.02 -4.78 18.94
C GLY A 165 -1.83 -3.49 19.74
N MET A 166 -1.33 -2.44 19.12
CA MET A 166 -1.16 -1.14 19.78
C MET A 166 -2.50 -0.46 20.06
N TYR A 167 -3.41 -0.43 19.08
CA TYR A 167 -4.71 0.22 19.26
C TYR A 167 -5.52 -0.44 20.38
N ASP A 168 -5.62 -1.77 20.38
CA ASP A 168 -6.38 -2.51 21.39
C ASP A 168 -5.73 -2.47 22.79
N SER A 169 -4.41 -2.34 22.85
CA SER A 169 -3.69 -2.19 24.12
C SER A 169 -3.80 -0.79 24.71
N ILE A 170 -3.76 0.25 23.85
CA ILE A 170 -3.77 1.65 24.31
C ILE A 170 -5.20 2.14 24.56
N LYS A 171 -6.16 1.65 23.78
CA LYS A 171 -7.58 2.07 23.88
C LYS A 171 -8.13 1.96 25.32
N PRO A 172 -8.00 0.84 26.06
CA PRO A 172 -8.54 0.74 27.41
C PRO A 172 -7.79 1.57 28.45
N VAL A 173 -6.56 2.01 28.13
CA VAL A 173 -5.73 2.83 29.04
C VAL A 173 -6.00 4.32 28.85
N VAL A 174 -6.15 4.78 27.60
CA VAL A 174 -6.30 6.20 27.27
C VAL A 174 -7.77 6.61 27.19
N LEU A 175 -8.63 5.74 26.67
CA LEU A 175 -10.05 6.00 26.52
C LEU A 175 -10.80 5.44 27.73
N VAL A 176 -10.76 6.17 28.86
CA VAL A 176 -11.44 5.81 30.13
C VAL A 176 -12.55 6.81 30.41
N GLY A 177 -13.66 6.34 31.01
CA GLY A 177 -14.79 7.17 31.40
C GLY A 177 -15.52 7.79 30.19
N ASN A 178 -15.78 9.10 30.24
CA ASN A 178 -16.50 9.83 29.19
C ASN A 178 -15.78 9.89 27.81
N LEU A 179 -14.48 9.52 27.77
CA LEU A 179 -13.68 9.48 26.53
C LEU A 179 -13.83 8.15 25.79
N ALA A 180 -14.33 7.10 26.45
CA ALA A 180 -14.46 5.76 25.85
C ALA A 180 -15.38 5.71 24.63
N ASP A 181 -16.49 6.49 24.68
CA ASP A 181 -17.50 6.57 23.62
C ASP A 181 -17.35 7.83 22.73
N ASN A 182 -16.31 8.63 22.97
CA ASN A 182 -16.09 9.84 22.20
C ASN A 182 -15.42 9.51 20.87
N PHE A 183 -16.12 9.84 19.76
CA PHE A 183 -15.62 9.63 18.40
C PHE A 183 -14.29 10.35 18.14
N LEU A 184 -14.17 11.62 18.58
CA LEU A 184 -12.94 12.41 18.35
C LEU A 184 -11.73 11.84 19.08
N ALA A 185 -11.93 11.33 20.31
CA ALA A 185 -10.86 10.70 21.09
C ALA A 185 -10.40 9.38 20.43
N SER A 186 -11.35 8.55 19.96
CA SER A 186 -11.05 7.32 19.23
C SER A 186 -10.37 7.60 17.88
N PHE A 187 -10.78 8.65 17.19
CA PHE A 187 -10.18 9.11 15.94
C PHE A 187 -8.74 9.60 16.16
N ALA A 188 -8.51 10.43 17.18
CA ALA A 188 -7.18 10.94 17.52
C ALA A 188 -6.23 9.81 17.91
N LEU A 189 -6.70 8.83 18.72
CA LEU A 189 -5.92 7.65 19.07
C LEU A 189 -5.58 6.82 17.83
N GLY A 190 -6.53 6.57 16.94
CA GLY A 190 -6.29 5.86 15.68
C GLY A 190 -5.27 6.58 14.81
N TRP A 191 -5.32 7.89 14.75
CA TRP A 191 -4.34 8.70 14.03
C TRP A 191 -2.94 8.59 14.64
N CYS A 192 -2.81 8.74 15.96
CA CYS A 192 -1.52 8.59 16.65
C CYS A 192 -0.90 7.19 16.46
N VAL A 193 -1.71 6.13 16.43
CA VAL A 193 -1.22 4.75 16.22
C VAL A 193 -0.81 4.51 14.76
N THR A 194 -1.35 5.30 13.81
CA THR A 194 -1.08 5.12 12.36
C THR A 194 0.13 5.92 11.88
N THR A 195 0.49 7.01 12.58
CA THR A 195 1.62 7.88 12.25
C THR A 195 2.89 7.41 12.91
#